data_5c80e8cff34ab3550867c7ee4e7ab1a9
#
_entry.id   5c80e8cff34ab3550867c7ee4e7ab1a9
#
_cell.length_a   1.000
_cell.length_b   1.000
_cell.length_c   1.000
_cell.angle_alpha   90.00
_cell.angle_beta   90.00
_cell.angle_gamma   90.00
#
_symmetry.space_group_name_H-M   'P 1'
#
loop_
_entity.id
_entity.type
_entity.pdbx_description
1 polymer ?
#
loop_
_entity_poly.entity_id
_entity_poly.type
_entity_poly.pdbx_seq_one_letter_code
_entity_poly.pdbx_strand_id
1 'polypeptide(L)'
;GSLIISGAFGLFKKDTGIAVGGYDNKTMGEDMELVVKLHEYCTINGIDYAIRYATDAICWTQVPERLRDLCKQRKRWHLGLFQSMYKHRVMFSNHRFGAVSFVSYFYFLIYELLSPFIEIFGVFTMVLAWWCDLINVPFMLLFFLIYAVFGGVLTLTAFFSRIYTADLSVSFRDGVKAVCLCLFELVFLRFILAWVRCTAF
;
A
#
# COMPACT_ATOMS: atom_id res chain seq x y z
N GLY A 1 -13.28 8.16 -4.24
CA GLY A 1 -12.13 8.39 -5.10
C GLY A 1 -10.85 7.85 -4.47
N SER A 2 -9.86 7.53 -5.27
CA SER A 2 -8.56 7.06 -4.77
C SER A 2 -7.80 8.25 -4.17
N LEU A 3 -7.31 8.12 -2.94
CA LEU A 3 -6.48 9.14 -2.28
C LEU A 3 -5.05 9.13 -2.85
N ILE A 4 -4.59 7.99 -3.30
CA ILE A 4 -3.25 7.79 -3.84
C ILE A 4 -3.36 7.06 -5.17
N ILE A 5 -2.60 7.51 -6.15
CA ILE A 5 -2.47 6.91 -7.48
C ILE A 5 -0.99 6.61 -7.76
N SER A 6 -0.74 5.71 -8.73
CA SER A 6 0.63 5.43 -9.19
C SER A 6 1.22 6.65 -9.89
N GLY A 7 2.42 7.06 -9.49
CA GLY A 7 3.13 8.20 -10.09
C GLY A 7 3.65 7.94 -11.50
N ALA A 8 3.71 6.69 -11.94
CA ALA A 8 4.32 6.33 -13.23
C ALA A 8 3.55 6.85 -14.45
N PHE A 9 2.25 7.17 -14.33
CA PHE A 9 1.41 7.51 -15.48
C PHE A 9 0.20 8.37 -15.08
N GLY A 10 0.47 9.53 -14.47
CA GLY A 10 -0.57 10.48 -14.03
C GLY A 10 -0.78 11.63 -15.00
N LEU A 11 -2.03 11.93 -15.35
CA LEU A 11 -2.42 13.13 -16.10
C LEU A 11 -3.15 14.10 -15.17
N PHE A 12 -2.68 15.34 -15.12
CA PHE A 12 -3.22 16.38 -14.24
C PHE A 12 -3.63 17.60 -15.07
N LYS A 13 -4.70 18.26 -14.65
CA LYS A 13 -5.08 19.55 -15.23
C LYS A 13 -3.99 20.58 -14.90
N LYS A 14 -3.37 21.16 -15.93
CA LYS A 14 -2.21 22.06 -15.82
C LYS A 14 -2.46 23.24 -14.87
N ASP A 15 -3.59 23.92 -15.02
CA ASP A 15 -3.91 25.11 -14.22
C ASP A 15 -4.03 24.78 -12.74
N THR A 16 -4.67 23.65 -12.42
CA THR A 16 -4.79 23.19 -11.03
C THR A 16 -3.44 22.75 -10.46
N GLY A 17 -2.62 22.06 -11.26
CA GLY A 17 -1.26 21.70 -10.89
C GLY A 17 -0.37 22.92 -10.60
N ILE A 18 -0.48 23.97 -11.39
CA ILE A 18 0.23 25.24 -11.15
C ILE A 18 -0.30 25.93 -9.89
N ALA A 19 -1.62 25.96 -9.70
CA ALA A 19 -2.25 26.60 -8.53
C ALA A 19 -1.83 26.00 -7.20
N VAL A 20 -1.55 24.67 -7.16
CA VAL A 20 -1.05 23.99 -5.95
C VAL A 20 0.48 24.02 -5.81
N GLY A 21 1.19 24.64 -6.77
CA GLY A 21 2.66 24.73 -6.76
C GLY A 21 3.39 23.49 -7.28
N GLY A 22 2.68 22.57 -7.99
CA GLY A 22 3.28 21.39 -8.59
C GLY A 22 3.78 20.34 -7.58
N TYR A 23 4.79 19.58 -7.99
CA TYR A 23 5.44 18.55 -7.17
C TYR A 23 6.26 19.15 -6.02
N ASP A 24 6.18 18.53 -4.84
CA ASP A 24 7.03 18.90 -3.71
C ASP A 24 8.31 18.07 -3.69
N ASN A 25 9.43 18.69 -4.00
CA ASN A 25 10.75 18.05 -4.02
C ASN A 25 11.32 17.71 -2.62
N LYS A 26 10.63 18.10 -1.55
CA LYS A 26 11.04 17.80 -0.17
C LYS A 26 10.42 16.51 0.36
N THR A 27 9.45 15.93 -0.35
CA THR A 27 8.82 14.66 0.01
C THR A 27 9.41 13.50 -0.80
N MET A 28 9.55 12.34 -0.16
CA MET A 28 10.06 11.12 -0.82
C MET A 28 9.02 10.46 -1.74
N GLY A 29 7.77 10.90 -1.69
CA GLY A 29 6.65 10.46 -2.53
C GLY A 29 5.96 11.67 -3.12
N GLU A 30 6.64 12.41 -3.99
CA GLU A 30 6.18 13.64 -4.62
C GLU A 30 4.91 13.44 -5.45
N ASP A 31 4.77 12.28 -6.08
CA ASP A 31 3.61 11.87 -6.86
C ASP A 31 2.37 11.65 -5.96
N MET A 32 2.57 10.95 -4.86
CA MET A 32 1.57 10.67 -3.85
C MET A 32 1.12 11.98 -3.17
N GLU A 33 2.07 12.81 -2.78
CA GLU A 33 1.82 14.10 -2.13
C GLU A 33 1.01 15.04 -3.04
N LEU A 34 1.33 15.09 -4.33
CA LEU A 34 0.59 15.92 -5.28
C LEU A 34 -0.88 15.56 -5.33
N VAL A 35 -1.23 14.27 -5.34
CA VAL A 35 -2.64 13.83 -5.39
C VAL A 35 -3.38 14.22 -4.12
N VAL A 36 -2.76 14.02 -2.95
CA VAL A 36 -3.35 14.40 -1.67
C VAL A 36 -3.54 15.92 -1.59
N LYS A 37 -2.55 16.69 -2.04
CA LYS A 37 -2.59 18.14 -2.14
C LYS A 37 -3.72 18.64 -3.06
N LEU A 38 -3.93 17.98 -4.19
CA LEU A 38 -5.03 18.31 -5.11
C LEU A 38 -6.40 18.05 -4.47
N HIS A 39 -6.57 16.95 -3.75
CA HIS A 39 -7.78 16.69 -2.97
C HIS A 39 -8.03 17.79 -1.94
N GLU A 40 -7.01 18.18 -1.18
CA GLU A 40 -7.11 19.24 -0.18
C GLU A 40 -7.47 20.56 -0.83
N TYR A 41 -6.73 21.00 -1.83
CA TYR A 41 -6.92 22.28 -2.51
C TYR A 41 -8.30 22.39 -3.15
N CYS A 42 -8.73 21.41 -3.93
CA CYS A 42 -10.02 21.46 -4.61
C CYS A 42 -11.18 21.49 -3.61
N THR A 43 -11.10 20.69 -2.55
CA THR A 43 -12.17 20.66 -1.52
C THR A 43 -12.24 21.97 -0.74
N ILE A 44 -11.11 22.55 -0.33
CA ILE A 44 -11.09 23.80 0.43
C ILE A 44 -11.63 24.96 -0.40
N ASN A 45 -11.31 25.00 -1.70
CA ASN A 45 -11.74 26.07 -2.61
C ASN A 45 -13.11 25.81 -3.26
N GLY A 46 -13.80 24.71 -2.93
CA GLY A 46 -15.10 24.39 -3.51
C GLY A 46 -15.05 24.10 -5.02
N ILE A 47 -13.90 23.66 -5.51
CA ILE A 47 -13.68 23.29 -6.91
C ILE A 47 -14.21 21.88 -7.12
N ASP A 48 -15.15 21.72 -8.05
CA ASP A 48 -15.60 20.39 -8.44
C ASP A 48 -14.54 19.65 -9.25
N TYR A 49 -14.21 18.42 -8.83
CA TYR A 49 -13.16 17.61 -9.42
C TYR A 49 -13.48 16.11 -9.36
N ALA A 50 -12.88 15.35 -10.25
CA ALA A 50 -12.94 13.90 -10.25
C ALA A 50 -11.57 13.31 -10.56
N ILE A 51 -11.15 12.32 -9.75
CA ILE A 51 -10.01 11.47 -10.05
C ILE A 51 -10.54 10.16 -10.60
N ARG A 52 -10.13 9.83 -11.81
CA ARG A 52 -10.56 8.63 -12.54
C ARG A 52 -9.36 7.76 -12.87
N TYR A 53 -9.57 6.47 -12.83
CA TYR A 53 -8.59 5.48 -13.26
C TYR A 53 -8.87 5.11 -14.72
N ALA A 54 -7.87 5.25 -15.57
CA ALA A 54 -7.95 4.83 -16.98
C ALA A 54 -7.47 3.37 -17.08
N THR A 55 -8.41 2.45 -17.22
CA THR A 55 -8.11 1.00 -17.27
C THR A 55 -7.34 0.59 -18.51
N ASP A 56 -7.50 1.33 -19.60
CA ASP A 56 -6.87 1.06 -20.90
C ASP A 56 -5.43 1.59 -21.00
N ALA A 57 -5.02 2.45 -20.03
CA ALA A 57 -3.67 2.98 -19.98
C ALA A 57 -2.72 2.01 -19.27
N ILE A 58 -1.97 1.24 -20.05
CA ILE A 58 -1.00 0.26 -19.55
C ILE A 58 0.40 0.87 -19.56
N CYS A 59 1.01 0.93 -18.37
CA CYS A 59 2.40 1.38 -18.22
C CYS A 59 3.29 0.18 -17.88
N TRP A 60 4.31 -0.03 -18.70
CA TRP A 60 5.35 -1.04 -18.45
C TRP A 60 6.54 -0.38 -17.77
N THR A 61 6.90 -0.87 -16.61
CA THR A 61 8.03 -0.32 -15.84
C THR A 61 8.90 -1.45 -15.31
N GLN A 62 10.19 -1.15 -15.12
CA GLN A 62 11.11 -2.11 -14.54
C GLN A 62 10.84 -2.24 -13.03
N VAL A 63 10.73 -3.49 -12.57
CA VAL A 63 10.60 -3.82 -11.15
C VAL A 63 11.97 -4.07 -10.52
N PRO A 64 12.12 -3.89 -9.20
CA PRO A 64 13.36 -4.25 -8.50
C PRO A 64 13.67 -5.75 -8.65
N GLU A 65 14.84 -6.08 -9.15
CA GLU A 65 15.29 -7.46 -9.33
C GLU A 65 15.95 -8.04 -8.06
N ARG A 66 16.46 -7.14 -7.20
CA ARG A 66 17.17 -7.53 -5.96
C ARG A 66 16.36 -7.18 -4.74
N LEU A 67 16.36 -8.05 -3.75
CA LEU A 67 15.69 -7.81 -2.46
C LEU A 67 16.13 -6.48 -1.82
N ARG A 68 17.41 -6.12 -1.91
CA ARG A 68 17.95 -4.86 -1.39
C ARG A 68 17.26 -3.64 -2.02
N ASP A 69 17.04 -3.68 -3.32
CA ASP A 69 16.43 -2.55 -4.05
C ASP A 69 14.92 -2.48 -3.77
N LEU A 70 14.26 -3.64 -3.64
CA LEU A 70 12.88 -3.72 -3.16
C LEU A 70 12.74 -3.12 -1.75
N CYS A 71 13.63 -3.47 -0.83
CA CYS A 71 13.62 -2.91 0.53
C CYS A 71 13.80 -1.39 0.53
N LYS A 72 14.74 -0.86 -0.26
CA LYS A 72 14.95 0.59 -0.41
C LYS A 72 13.71 1.28 -0.97
N GLN A 73 13.08 0.69 -1.98
CA GLN A 73 11.86 1.21 -2.60
C GLN A 73 10.71 1.27 -1.57
N ARG A 74 10.48 0.18 -0.83
CA ARG A 74 9.42 0.10 0.19
C ARG A 74 9.65 1.08 1.35
N LYS A 75 10.90 1.23 1.77
CA LYS A 75 11.29 2.21 2.78
C LYS A 75 10.97 3.63 2.33
N ARG A 76 11.37 4.00 1.10
CA ARG A 76 11.08 5.31 0.51
C ARG A 76 9.58 5.57 0.40
N TRP A 77 8.83 4.60 -0.09
CA TRP A 77 7.36 4.74 -0.23
C TRP A 77 6.67 4.93 1.12
N HIS A 78 7.10 4.17 2.12
CA HIS A 78 6.51 4.28 3.46
C HIS A 78 6.80 5.64 4.09
N LEU A 79 8.02 6.15 3.96
CA LEU A 79 8.37 7.49 4.41
C LEU A 79 7.60 8.57 3.64
N GLY A 80 7.48 8.44 2.32
CA GLY A 80 6.70 9.36 1.48
C GLY A 80 5.22 9.39 1.87
N LEU A 81 4.63 8.22 2.17
CA LEU A 81 3.26 8.12 2.67
C LEU A 81 3.09 8.87 3.99
N PHE A 82 3.99 8.64 4.95
CA PHE A 82 3.96 9.34 6.23
C PHE A 82 4.06 10.85 6.04
N GLN A 83 5.04 11.32 5.25
CA GLN A 83 5.24 12.74 4.99
C GLN A 83 4.00 13.38 4.35
N SER A 84 3.40 12.72 3.37
CA SER A 84 2.19 13.20 2.70
C SER A 84 0.99 13.27 3.65
N MET A 85 0.76 12.22 4.43
CA MET A 85 -0.35 12.20 5.39
C MET A 85 -0.15 13.22 6.52
N TYR A 86 1.07 13.35 7.04
CA TYR A 86 1.36 14.31 8.10
C TYR A 86 1.20 15.75 7.62
N LYS A 87 1.66 16.07 6.41
CA LYS A 87 1.54 17.39 5.80
C LYS A 87 0.08 17.79 5.58
N HIS A 88 -0.73 16.85 5.11
CA HIS A 88 -2.15 17.06 4.79
C HIS A 88 -3.10 16.55 5.89
N ARG A 89 -2.64 16.57 7.16
CA ARG A 89 -3.42 16.08 8.31
C ARG A 89 -4.74 16.83 8.56
N VAL A 90 -4.91 18.00 7.96
CA VAL A 90 -6.18 18.75 7.98
C VAL A 90 -7.34 17.94 7.38
N MET A 91 -7.03 16.97 6.53
CA MET A 91 -8.01 16.06 5.95
C MET A 91 -8.48 14.97 6.93
N PHE A 92 -7.72 14.73 8.02
CA PHE A 92 -8.03 13.69 8.99
C PHE A 92 -9.34 13.98 9.72
N SER A 93 -10.29 13.05 9.66
CA SER A 93 -11.60 13.15 10.33
C SER A 93 -12.36 14.46 10.06
N ASN A 94 -12.16 15.08 8.89
CA ASN A 94 -12.77 16.35 8.54
C ASN A 94 -13.94 16.16 7.57
N HIS A 95 -15.15 16.50 8.02
CA HIS A 95 -16.40 16.34 7.26
C HIS A 95 -16.42 17.05 5.89
N ARG A 96 -15.63 18.11 5.72
CA ARG A 96 -15.54 18.84 4.44
C ARG A 96 -15.03 17.94 3.30
N PHE A 97 -14.20 16.94 3.62
CA PHE A 97 -13.60 16.02 2.65
C PHE A 97 -14.43 14.75 2.43
N GLY A 98 -15.58 14.59 3.13
CA GLY A 98 -16.51 13.47 2.95
C GLY A 98 -15.84 12.10 2.99
N ALA A 99 -16.14 11.23 2.01
CA ALA A 99 -15.62 9.87 1.95
C ALA A 99 -14.06 9.80 1.80
N VAL A 100 -13.41 10.82 1.24
CA VAL A 100 -11.96 10.85 1.12
C VAL A 100 -11.31 10.91 2.50
N SER A 101 -11.88 11.69 3.43
CA SER A 101 -11.40 11.78 4.81
C SER A 101 -11.68 10.50 5.61
N PHE A 102 -12.94 10.05 5.62
CA PHE A 102 -13.38 8.99 6.54
C PHE A 102 -13.09 7.58 6.03
N VAL A 103 -12.96 7.37 4.73
CA VAL A 103 -12.70 6.05 4.16
C VAL A 103 -11.26 5.97 3.67
N SER A 104 -10.89 6.80 2.69
CA SER A 104 -9.58 6.67 2.05
C SER A 104 -8.43 7.05 2.99
N TYR A 105 -8.53 8.16 3.70
CA TYR A 105 -7.47 8.60 4.62
C TYR A 105 -7.28 7.60 5.78
N PHE A 106 -8.36 7.11 6.39
CA PHE A 106 -8.28 6.09 7.44
C PHE A 106 -7.74 4.76 6.92
N TYR A 107 -8.12 4.35 5.71
CA TYR A 107 -7.56 3.16 5.08
C TYR A 107 -6.03 3.27 4.96
N PHE A 108 -5.52 4.35 4.38
CA PHE A 108 -4.08 4.53 4.23
C PHE A 108 -3.36 4.68 5.57
N LEU A 109 -3.97 5.32 6.55
CA LEU A 109 -3.41 5.46 7.90
C LEU A 109 -3.27 4.10 8.60
N ILE A 110 -4.34 3.30 8.63
CA ILE A 110 -4.38 2.06 9.40
C ILE A 110 -3.70 0.93 8.62
N TYR A 111 -4.11 0.70 7.37
CA TYR A 111 -3.68 -0.48 6.61
C TYR A 111 -2.34 -0.30 5.89
N GLU A 112 -1.96 0.93 5.55
CA GLU A 112 -0.69 1.15 4.86
C GLU A 112 0.39 1.70 5.80
N LEU A 113 0.08 2.69 6.64
CA LEU A 113 1.07 3.32 7.49
C LEU A 113 1.29 2.56 8.81
N LEU A 114 0.23 2.19 9.52
CA LEU A 114 0.33 1.54 10.83
C LEU A 114 0.47 0.02 10.77
N SER A 115 0.05 -0.63 9.68
CA SER A 115 0.08 -2.10 9.54
C SER A 115 1.45 -2.71 9.84
N PRO A 116 2.60 -2.20 9.35
CA PRO A 116 3.90 -2.79 9.65
C PRO A 116 4.24 -2.78 11.15
N PHE A 117 3.87 -1.72 11.86
CA PHE A 117 4.07 -1.62 13.31
C PHE A 117 3.20 -2.62 14.06
N ILE A 118 1.93 -2.75 13.65
CA ILE A 118 1.00 -3.73 14.24
C ILE A 118 1.51 -5.16 14.00
N GLU A 119 2.01 -5.46 12.81
CA GLU A 119 2.58 -6.77 12.48
C GLU A 119 3.81 -7.11 13.33
N ILE A 120 4.77 -6.19 13.45
CA ILE A 120 5.98 -6.40 14.26
C ILE A 120 5.62 -6.51 15.74
N PHE A 121 4.71 -5.66 16.23
CA PHE A 121 4.23 -5.74 17.61
C PHE A 121 3.50 -7.07 17.87
N GLY A 122 2.70 -7.55 16.91
CA GLY A 122 2.05 -8.85 17.00
C GLY A 122 3.04 -10.02 17.10
N VAL A 123 4.11 -9.99 16.29
CA VAL A 123 5.19 -10.99 16.39
C VAL A 123 5.87 -10.92 17.76
N PHE A 124 6.19 -9.71 18.22
CA PHE A 124 6.82 -9.51 19.53
C PHE A 124 5.95 -10.03 20.68
N THR A 125 4.68 -9.67 20.70
CA THR A 125 3.73 -10.15 21.74
C THR A 125 3.58 -11.67 21.73
N MET A 126 3.63 -12.27 20.54
CA MET A 126 3.53 -13.73 20.41
C MET A 126 4.78 -14.44 20.93
N VAL A 127 5.97 -13.93 20.66
CA VAL A 127 7.23 -14.43 21.21
C VAL A 127 7.23 -14.30 22.74
N LEU A 128 6.78 -13.16 23.25
CA LEU A 128 6.69 -12.92 24.69
C LEU A 128 5.68 -13.86 25.37
N ALA A 129 4.51 -14.06 24.79
CA ALA A 129 3.50 -14.97 25.31
C ALA A 129 3.95 -16.44 25.26
N TRP A 130 4.74 -16.81 24.24
CA TRP A 130 5.37 -18.13 24.19
C TRP A 130 6.40 -18.30 25.33
N TRP A 131 7.22 -17.29 25.57
CA TRP A 131 8.19 -17.31 26.68
C TRP A 131 7.52 -17.43 28.06
N CYS A 132 6.35 -16.80 28.23
CA CYS A 132 5.58 -16.84 29.48
C CYS A 132 4.67 -18.09 29.60
N ASP A 133 4.77 -19.04 28.69
CA ASP A 133 3.96 -20.28 28.69
C ASP A 133 2.42 -20.03 28.62
N LEU A 134 2.04 -18.89 28.03
CA LEU A 134 0.65 -18.45 27.87
C LEU A 134 0.01 -18.94 26.57
N ILE A 135 0.78 -19.56 25.65
CA ILE A 135 0.30 -19.95 24.33
C ILE A 135 -0.10 -21.44 24.30
N ASN A 136 -1.32 -21.68 23.84
CA ASN A 136 -1.71 -23.00 23.36
C ASN A 136 -1.14 -23.19 21.95
N VAL A 137 -0.01 -23.91 21.82
CA VAL A 137 0.71 -24.11 20.56
C VAL A 137 -0.17 -24.73 19.47
N PRO A 138 -0.98 -25.79 19.70
CA PRO A 138 -1.89 -26.32 18.69
C PRO A 138 -2.88 -25.28 18.15
N PHE A 139 -3.47 -24.46 19.01
CA PHE A 139 -4.39 -23.39 18.60
C PHE A 139 -3.68 -22.30 17.80
N MET A 140 -2.48 -21.91 18.20
CA MET A 140 -1.65 -20.95 17.49
C MET A 140 -1.33 -21.44 16.06
N LEU A 141 -0.92 -22.69 15.92
CA LEU A 141 -0.62 -23.29 14.61
C LEU A 141 -1.87 -23.35 13.72
N LEU A 142 -3.01 -23.72 14.27
CA LEU A 142 -4.28 -23.72 13.56
C LEU A 142 -4.67 -22.33 13.09
N PHE A 143 -4.53 -21.32 13.94
CA PHE A 143 -4.79 -19.92 13.58
C PHE A 143 -3.88 -19.44 12.43
N PHE A 144 -2.58 -19.74 12.49
CA PHE A 144 -1.65 -19.42 11.41
C PHE A 144 -1.98 -20.15 10.11
N LEU A 145 -2.37 -21.40 10.18
CA LEU A 145 -2.78 -22.16 9.00
C LEU A 145 -4.00 -21.52 8.33
N ILE A 146 -5.03 -21.18 9.11
CA ILE A 146 -6.23 -20.52 8.59
C ILE A 146 -5.88 -19.17 7.97
N TYR A 147 -5.05 -18.38 8.65
CA TYR A 147 -4.61 -17.08 8.15
C TYR A 147 -3.81 -17.20 6.85
N ALA A 148 -2.89 -18.16 6.77
CA ALA A 148 -2.08 -18.41 5.58
C ALA A 148 -2.95 -18.87 4.40
N VAL A 149 -3.90 -19.79 4.63
CA VAL A 149 -4.83 -20.27 3.61
C VAL A 149 -5.70 -19.12 3.10
N PHE A 150 -6.29 -18.34 3.99
CA PHE A 150 -7.14 -17.22 3.60
C PHE A 150 -6.35 -16.14 2.84
N GLY A 151 -5.18 -15.74 3.33
CA GLY A 151 -4.29 -14.80 2.65
C GLY A 151 -3.82 -15.33 1.29
N GLY A 152 -3.48 -16.63 1.21
CA GLY A 152 -3.11 -17.29 -0.04
C GLY A 152 -4.23 -17.27 -1.07
N VAL A 153 -5.46 -17.56 -0.67
CA VAL A 153 -6.64 -17.51 -1.55
C VAL A 153 -6.85 -16.09 -2.07
N LEU A 154 -6.79 -15.08 -1.22
CA LEU A 154 -6.94 -13.66 -1.65
C LEU A 154 -5.84 -13.24 -2.64
N THR A 155 -4.58 -13.58 -2.36
CA THR A 155 -3.45 -13.24 -3.23
C THR A 155 -3.56 -13.93 -4.59
N LEU A 156 -3.91 -15.23 -4.60
CA LEU A 156 -4.13 -15.98 -5.84
C LEU A 156 -5.31 -15.45 -6.64
N THR A 157 -6.41 -15.11 -5.96
CA THR A 157 -7.58 -14.50 -6.62
C THR A 157 -7.21 -13.18 -7.29
N ALA A 158 -6.46 -12.32 -6.60
CA ALA A 158 -5.98 -11.07 -7.17
C ALA A 158 -5.04 -11.29 -8.36
N PHE A 159 -4.13 -12.27 -8.27
CA PHE A 159 -3.20 -12.62 -9.34
C PHE A 159 -3.94 -13.14 -10.58
N PHE A 160 -4.84 -14.12 -10.43
CA PHE A 160 -5.60 -14.67 -11.56
C PHE A 160 -6.58 -13.65 -12.14
N SER A 161 -7.21 -12.82 -11.31
CA SER A 161 -8.04 -11.70 -11.78
C SER A 161 -7.24 -10.77 -12.68
N ARG A 162 -5.97 -10.48 -12.31
CA ARG A 162 -5.09 -9.62 -13.12
C ARG A 162 -4.73 -10.27 -14.46
N ILE A 163 -4.42 -11.57 -14.48
CA ILE A 163 -4.14 -12.33 -15.71
C ILE A 163 -5.35 -12.30 -16.64
N TYR A 164 -6.54 -12.56 -16.09
CA TYR A 164 -7.79 -12.57 -16.85
C TYR A 164 -8.10 -11.18 -17.43
N THR A 165 -7.96 -10.11 -16.63
CA THR A 165 -8.25 -8.73 -17.08
C THR A 165 -7.25 -8.23 -18.12
N ALA A 166 -5.99 -8.67 -18.07
CA ALA A 166 -4.93 -8.26 -18.99
C ALA A 166 -4.80 -9.20 -20.21
N ASP A 167 -5.66 -10.21 -20.32
CA ASP A 167 -5.66 -11.24 -21.38
C ASP A 167 -4.27 -11.87 -21.61
N LEU A 168 -3.58 -12.18 -20.50
CA LEU A 168 -2.24 -12.77 -20.53
C LEU A 168 -2.32 -14.29 -20.61
N SER A 169 -1.64 -14.88 -21.61
CA SER A 169 -1.44 -16.33 -21.66
C SER A 169 -0.32 -16.73 -20.68
N VAL A 170 -0.66 -17.49 -19.64
CA VAL A 170 0.29 -17.98 -18.64
C VAL A 170 0.51 -19.47 -18.80
N SER A 171 1.77 -19.89 -18.92
CA SER A 171 2.14 -21.31 -18.93
C SER A 171 1.82 -21.95 -17.57
N PHE A 172 1.46 -23.24 -17.57
CA PHE A 172 1.23 -24.00 -16.33
C PHE A 172 2.42 -23.91 -15.36
N ARG A 173 3.66 -23.96 -15.87
CA ARG A 173 4.88 -23.81 -15.06
C ARG A 173 4.97 -22.46 -14.40
N ASP A 174 4.59 -21.40 -15.08
CA ASP A 174 4.62 -20.03 -14.54
C ASP A 174 3.48 -19.82 -13.54
N GLY A 175 2.34 -20.46 -13.75
CA GLY A 175 1.26 -20.51 -12.77
C GLY A 175 1.69 -21.15 -11.45
N VAL A 176 2.37 -22.31 -11.51
CA VAL A 176 2.90 -23.00 -10.32
C VAL A 176 3.96 -22.13 -9.61
N LYS A 177 4.89 -21.52 -10.36
CA LYS A 177 5.88 -20.59 -9.78
C LYS A 177 5.20 -19.42 -9.07
N ALA A 178 4.18 -18.84 -9.69
CA ALA A 178 3.44 -17.73 -9.09
C ALA A 178 2.77 -18.13 -7.77
N VAL A 179 2.14 -19.31 -7.71
CA VAL A 179 1.57 -19.85 -6.46
C VAL A 179 2.65 -20.01 -5.39
N CYS A 180 3.79 -20.63 -5.73
CA CYS A 180 4.91 -20.78 -4.79
C CYS A 180 5.45 -19.43 -4.30
N LEU A 181 5.58 -18.44 -5.20
CA LEU A 181 6.03 -17.10 -4.85
C LEU A 181 5.03 -16.37 -3.94
N CYS A 182 3.73 -16.50 -4.19
CA CYS A 182 2.70 -15.94 -3.33
C CYS A 182 2.76 -16.51 -1.91
N LEU A 183 2.95 -17.82 -1.78
CA LEU A 183 3.10 -18.47 -0.48
C LEU A 183 4.40 -18.03 0.23
N PHE A 184 5.49 -17.93 -0.52
CA PHE A 184 6.77 -17.44 0.01
C PHE A 184 6.68 -15.98 0.48
N GLU A 185 6.02 -15.13 -0.29
CA GLU A 185 5.76 -13.73 0.09
C GLU A 185 5.01 -13.65 1.40
N LEU A 186 3.98 -14.46 1.57
CA LEU A 186 3.09 -14.43 2.72
C LEU A 186 3.79 -14.84 4.02
N VAL A 187 4.72 -15.82 3.94
CA VAL A 187 5.38 -16.38 5.11
C VAL A 187 6.69 -15.66 5.46
N PHE A 188 7.45 -15.25 4.46
CA PHE A 188 8.82 -14.72 4.69
C PHE A 188 8.96 -13.25 4.30
N LEU A 189 8.61 -12.89 3.06
CA LEU A 189 8.90 -11.59 2.52
C LEU A 189 8.10 -10.50 3.23
N ARG A 190 6.88 -10.79 3.63
CA ARG A 190 5.99 -9.88 4.35
C ARG A 190 6.64 -9.36 5.63
N PHE A 191 7.19 -10.22 6.47
CA PHE A 191 7.82 -9.81 7.74
C PHE A 191 9.11 -9.01 7.51
N ILE A 192 9.90 -9.39 6.50
CA ILE A 192 11.10 -8.61 6.12
C ILE A 192 10.68 -7.20 5.69
N LEU A 193 9.65 -7.08 4.85
CA LEU A 193 9.18 -5.78 4.39
C LEU A 193 8.49 -4.96 5.49
N ALA A 194 7.78 -5.61 6.42
CA ALA A 194 7.23 -4.93 7.60
C ALA A 194 8.35 -4.32 8.44
N TRP A 195 9.40 -5.09 8.74
CA TRP A 195 10.58 -4.58 9.46
C TRP A 195 11.24 -3.41 8.75
N VAL A 196 11.45 -3.52 7.44
CA VAL A 196 12.04 -2.47 6.62
C VAL A 196 11.20 -1.19 6.62
N ARG A 197 9.88 -1.31 6.59
CA ARG A 197 8.95 -0.18 6.69
C ARG A 197 9.02 0.49 8.07
N CYS A 198 9.07 -0.27 9.16
CA CYS A 198 9.22 0.26 10.52
C CYS A 198 10.52 1.07 10.70
N THR A 199 11.59 0.72 9.97
CA THR A 199 12.88 1.43 10.01
C THR A 199 12.97 2.58 8.99
N ALA A 200 11.84 3.04 8.45
CA ALA A 200 11.82 4.10 7.43
C ALA A 200 12.01 5.51 8.01
N PHE A 201 11.80 5.66 9.29
CA PHE A 201 11.84 6.93 10.03
C PHE A 201 13.21 7.21 10.61
#